data_46596fca47ffa5ead1be58bb1a63e763
#
_entry.id   46596fca47ffa5ead1be58bb1a63e763
#
_cell.length_a   1.000
_cell.length_b   1.000
_cell.length_c   1.000
_cell.angle_alpha   90.00
_cell.angle_beta   90.00
_cell.angle_gamma   90.00
#
_symmetry.space_group_name_H-M   'P 1'
#
loop_
_entity.id
_entity.type
_entity.pdbx_description
1 polymer ?
#
loop_
_entity_poly.entity_id
_entity_poly.type
_entity_poly.pdbx_seq_one_letter_code
_entity_poly.pdbx_strand_id
1 'polypeptide(L)'
;MQYKQTLVRLCPQFLKGDKKLSLLIFIIFPFFAFSQTTYLPQGDKQNVLLERMEIKAGKDSLLNFSKTKPFSRKYITIPIEKYHLPATIVSTVGEIPIDSKERQNISEIASGFSKVDIYNMESALMNNSEWVQNGGYDFNSKKPILKSFYKTPPNLFEVHVKDFDLIINPVVQFALSKEKDNDQDLFLNTRGLTVRGRIANKIGFFTYLTDNQERDPAYVQQYISDRTAVPGAGFYKPFKATGGVDYFDARGYITFNVTKYIDVAFGYDKNFIGNGHRSLFLSDFSNASLFLKLNTRIWKLNYQNLFMELANADPRTGDRLVGKKYAAIHHLDAAVTKWLNIGLFEGVVFGRKDRFDFGYLNPIIFYRSIEQQNGSFDNSLIGLDFKANAAKRFQFYGQLTLDEFLLSEIKENRGWWANKWGIQLGAKYIDAFGIKNLDLQVEHNRVRPFTYSHRDSVANFTHYNQPLAHPLGANFKELIGIARYQPIPKLMITAKGIVYTQGRDSSAASYGSNIFLPNVPPYRTETYGYNIGSGWKTNVIYASLLVSYEFRQNLFLELSAVGRKQETKTAPIASQNTTVFTLGVRWNMHRREFDF
;
A
#
# COMPACT_ATOMS: atom_id res chain seq x y z
N MET A 1 -7.73 24.84 57.08
CA MET A 1 -9.08 24.24 57.12
C MET A 1 -10.08 25.16 56.42
N GLN A 2 -9.73 25.73 55.23
CA GLN A 2 -10.56 26.69 54.50
C GLN A 2 -10.57 26.48 52.98
N TYR A 3 -10.09 25.35 52.47
CA TYR A 3 -10.03 25.05 51.02
C TYR A 3 -11.02 23.97 50.55
N LYS A 4 -11.92 23.49 51.42
CA LYS A 4 -12.89 22.44 51.07
C LYS A 4 -14.32 22.92 50.83
N GLN A 5 -14.63 24.21 50.96
CA GLN A 5 -16.00 24.70 50.77
C GLN A 5 -16.26 25.46 49.47
N THR A 6 -15.22 25.74 48.67
CA THR A 6 -15.38 26.51 47.42
C THR A 6 -15.66 25.64 46.19
N LEU A 7 -15.44 24.32 46.23
CA LEU A 7 -15.66 23.41 45.11
C LEU A 7 -17.07 22.83 45.02
N VAL A 8 -17.89 22.99 46.03
CA VAL A 8 -19.27 22.46 46.07
C VAL A 8 -20.30 23.49 45.61
N ARG A 9 -19.97 24.76 45.38
CA ARG A 9 -20.90 25.81 44.96
C ARG A 9 -20.92 26.13 43.45
N LEU A 10 -20.09 25.49 42.64
CA LEU A 10 -20.02 25.68 41.18
C LEU A 10 -20.77 24.61 40.39
N CYS A 11 -21.38 23.61 41.03
CA CYS A 11 -22.02 22.50 40.36
C CYS A 11 -23.57 22.55 40.20
N PRO A 12 -24.35 23.52 40.74
CA PRO A 12 -25.81 23.51 40.50
C PRO A 12 -26.29 24.31 39.31
N GLN A 13 -25.44 25.06 38.60
CA GLN A 13 -25.90 25.89 37.49
C GLN A 13 -25.81 25.26 36.08
N PHE A 14 -25.14 24.11 35.94
CA PHE A 14 -25.01 23.39 34.68
C PHE A 14 -26.09 22.29 34.43
N LEU A 15 -26.98 22.06 35.37
CA LEU A 15 -28.03 21.03 35.29
C LEU A 15 -29.43 21.57 35.00
N LYS A 16 -29.58 22.82 34.57
CA LYS A 16 -30.87 23.39 34.12
C LYS A 16 -30.85 23.80 32.65
N GLY A 17 -30.05 23.19 31.80
CA GLY A 17 -30.06 23.33 30.35
C GLY A 17 -30.72 22.13 29.69
N ASP A 18 -31.89 22.36 29.19
CA ASP A 18 -32.66 21.61 28.19
C ASP A 18 -32.53 20.06 28.17
N LYS A 19 -33.53 19.43 28.80
CA LYS A 19 -33.84 18.00 28.61
C LYS A 19 -34.07 17.62 27.12
N LYS A 20 -34.28 18.58 26.24
CA LYS A 20 -34.38 18.34 24.78
C LYS A 20 -33.05 18.11 24.08
N LEU A 21 -31.96 18.72 24.56
CA LEU A 21 -30.64 18.52 23.97
C LEU A 21 -30.02 17.18 24.39
N SER A 22 -30.25 16.75 25.66
CA SER A 22 -29.83 15.41 26.11
C SER A 22 -30.63 14.30 25.44
N LEU A 23 -31.88 14.53 25.06
CA LEU A 23 -32.69 13.57 24.29
C LEU A 23 -32.25 13.49 22.83
N LEU A 24 -31.74 14.57 22.24
CA LEU A 24 -31.23 14.58 20.86
C LEU A 24 -29.91 13.81 20.72
N ILE A 25 -29.06 13.83 21.74
CA ILE A 25 -27.81 13.04 21.77
C ILE A 25 -28.10 11.55 21.98
N PHE A 26 -29.16 11.17 22.67
CA PHE A 26 -29.56 9.77 22.89
C PHE A 26 -30.39 9.16 21.73
N ILE A 27 -31.04 9.98 20.88
CA ILE A 27 -31.83 9.49 19.73
C ILE A 27 -30.96 9.21 18.50
N ILE A 28 -29.68 9.65 18.46
CA ILE A 28 -28.81 9.46 17.30
C ILE A 28 -28.13 8.08 17.30
N PHE A 29 -28.35 7.20 18.30
CA PHE A 29 -27.68 5.90 18.38
C PHE A 29 -28.58 4.67 18.57
N PRO A 30 -29.39 4.25 17.59
CA PRO A 30 -29.66 2.84 17.46
C PRO A 30 -28.50 2.20 16.69
N PHE A 31 -27.41 1.87 17.40
CA PHE A 31 -26.29 1.18 16.80
C PHE A 31 -26.66 -0.25 16.43
N PHE A 32 -26.94 -0.50 15.19
CA PHE A 32 -26.67 -1.78 14.58
C PHE A 32 -25.15 -1.88 14.45
N ALA A 33 -24.53 -2.57 15.39
CA ALA A 33 -23.09 -2.77 15.38
C ALA A 33 -22.72 -3.78 14.30
N PHE A 34 -22.15 -3.30 13.19
CA PHE A 34 -21.51 -4.16 12.21
C PHE A 34 -20.09 -4.46 12.69
N SER A 35 -19.67 -5.71 12.53
CA SER A 35 -18.35 -6.18 12.92
C SER A 35 -17.24 -5.51 12.11
N GLN A 36 -16.30 -4.86 12.77
CA GLN A 36 -15.16 -4.18 12.14
C GLN A 36 -13.91 -5.07 12.14
N THR A 37 -13.05 -4.86 11.17
CA THR A 37 -11.96 -5.72 10.76
C THR A 37 -10.61 -5.00 10.74
N THR A 38 -9.53 -5.77 10.81
CA THR A 38 -8.17 -5.31 10.50
C THR A 38 -7.82 -5.53 9.03
N TYR A 39 -6.68 -5.01 8.58
CA TYR A 39 -6.25 -5.06 7.18
C TYR A 39 -5.10 -6.05 6.96
N LEU A 40 -4.95 -6.51 5.70
CA LEU A 40 -3.78 -7.26 5.25
C LEU A 40 -2.65 -6.30 4.87
N PRO A 41 -1.42 -6.50 5.35
CA PRO A 41 -0.28 -5.72 4.89
C PRO A 41 -0.05 -5.89 3.38
N GLN A 42 0.49 -4.87 2.73
CA GLN A 42 1.04 -5.02 1.38
C GLN A 42 2.21 -6.01 1.42
N GLY A 43 2.43 -6.77 0.33
CA GLY A 43 3.43 -7.82 0.30
C GLY A 43 3.05 -9.13 1.01
N ASP A 44 1.85 -9.22 1.61
CA ASP A 44 1.31 -10.49 2.12
C ASP A 44 0.97 -11.43 0.95
N LYS A 45 1.25 -12.74 1.12
CA LYS A 45 0.96 -13.78 0.10
C LYS A 45 -0.52 -13.83 -0.32
N GLN A 46 -1.43 -13.44 0.59
CA GLN A 46 -2.86 -13.43 0.34
C GLN A 46 -3.28 -12.39 -0.72
N ASN A 47 -2.50 -11.33 -0.92
CA ASN A 47 -2.78 -10.37 -1.97
C ASN A 47 -2.73 -11.00 -3.38
N VAL A 48 -1.77 -11.90 -3.62
CA VAL A 48 -1.66 -12.64 -4.89
C VAL A 48 -2.85 -13.58 -5.08
N LEU A 49 -3.27 -14.27 -4.02
CA LEU A 49 -4.47 -15.12 -4.07
C LEU A 49 -5.70 -14.32 -4.48
N LEU A 50 -5.92 -13.15 -3.87
CA LEU A 50 -7.08 -12.30 -4.18
C LEU A 50 -7.09 -11.82 -5.63
N GLU A 51 -5.93 -11.41 -6.15
CA GLU A 51 -5.79 -11.04 -7.57
C GLU A 51 -6.16 -12.20 -8.49
N ARG A 52 -5.67 -13.41 -8.22
CA ARG A 52 -6.01 -14.62 -8.98
C ARG A 52 -7.50 -14.95 -8.89
N MET A 53 -8.08 -14.89 -7.70
CA MET A 53 -9.50 -15.13 -7.48
C MET A 53 -10.36 -14.14 -8.26
N GLU A 54 -10.03 -12.85 -8.20
CA GLU A 54 -10.74 -11.81 -8.94
C GLU A 54 -10.73 -12.08 -10.45
N ILE A 55 -9.57 -12.42 -11.01
CA ILE A 55 -9.43 -12.69 -12.45
C ILE A 55 -10.19 -13.96 -12.84
N LYS A 56 -10.09 -15.05 -12.05
CA LYS A 56 -10.83 -16.32 -12.31
C LYS A 56 -12.34 -16.16 -12.17
N ALA A 57 -12.79 -15.43 -11.17
CA ALA A 57 -14.21 -15.12 -10.98
C ALA A 57 -14.74 -14.18 -12.07
N GLY A 58 -13.89 -13.25 -12.54
CA GLY A 58 -14.13 -12.38 -13.70
C GLY A 58 -15.26 -11.36 -13.53
N LYS A 59 -16.33 -11.71 -12.81
CA LYS A 59 -17.57 -10.93 -12.70
C LYS A 59 -18.13 -10.89 -11.26
N ASP A 60 -17.33 -11.22 -10.26
CA ASP A 60 -17.81 -11.25 -8.87
C ASP A 60 -17.76 -9.85 -8.23
N SER A 61 -18.94 -9.36 -7.81
CA SER A 61 -19.07 -8.06 -7.13
C SER A 61 -18.37 -7.98 -5.79
N LEU A 62 -18.08 -9.12 -5.13
CA LEU A 62 -17.34 -9.15 -3.87
C LEU A 62 -15.84 -8.86 -4.06
N LEU A 63 -15.30 -9.10 -5.26
CA LEU A 63 -13.88 -8.92 -5.59
C LEU A 63 -13.60 -7.68 -6.44
N ASN A 64 -14.65 -6.97 -6.90
CA ASN A 64 -14.52 -5.88 -7.87
C ASN A 64 -13.72 -4.66 -7.39
N PHE A 65 -13.73 -4.35 -6.08
CA PHE A 65 -13.11 -3.13 -5.56
C PHE A 65 -11.71 -3.40 -4.99
N SER A 66 -10.79 -3.78 -5.86
CA SER A 66 -9.41 -4.17 -5.51
C SER A 66 -8.36 -3.06 -5.73
N LYS A 67 -8.78 -1.85 -6.10
CA LYS A 67 -7.87 -0.73 -6.36
C LYS A 67 -7.33 -0.09 -5.09
N THR A 68 -8.13 -0.01 -4.03
CA THR A 68 -7.72 0.59 -2.76
C THR A 68 -7.22 -0.48 -1.79
N LYS A 69 -5.98 -0.32 -1.33
CA LYS A 69 -5.32 -1.25 -0.40
C LYS A 69 -4.85 -0.49 0.84
N PRO A 70 -4.64 -1.15 1.95
CA PRO A 70 -4.70 -2.60 2.24
C PRO A 70 -6.13 -3.15 2.27
N PHE A 71 -6.26 -4.45 1.94
CA PHE A 71 -7.56 -5.14 1.97
C PHE A 71 -8.01 -5.47 3.39
N SER A 72 -9.30 -5.31 3.65
CA SER A 72 -9.94 -5.74 4.90
C SER A 72 -9.95 -7.26 5.02
N ARG A 73 -9.54 -7.82 6.17
CA ARG A 73 -9.53 -9.27 6.43
C ARG A 73 -10.91 -9.89 6.36
N LYS A 74 -11.93 -9.21 6.87
CA LYS A 74 -13.33 -9.64 6.71
C LYS A 74 -13.75 -9.70 5.25
N TYR A 75 -13.36 -8.69 4.47
CA TYR A 75 -13.72 -8.60 3.06
C TYR A 75 -13.15 -9.75 2.23
N ILE A 76 -11.95 -10.24 2.56
CA ILE A 76 -11.31 -11.31 1.80
C ILE A 76 -11.81 -12.71 2.19
N THR A 77 -12.24 -12.94 3.45
CA THR A 77 -12.73 -14.26 3.87
C THR A 77 -14.03 -14.64 3.19
N ILE A 78 -14.93 -13.69 3.00
CA ILE A 78 -16.24 -13.94 2.37
C ILE A 78 -16.13 -14.58 0.96
N PRO A 79 -15.41 -13.99 -0.01
CA PRO A 79 -15.25 -14.61 -1.33
C PRO A 79 -14.43 -15.91 -1.28
N ILE A 80 -13.48 -16.05 -0.34
CA ILE A 80 -12.72 -17.29 -0.19
C ILE A 80 -13.66 -18.41 0.27
N GLU A 81 -14.50 -18.21 1.29
CA GLU A 81 -15.50 -19.20 1.73
C GLU A 81 -16.49 -19.54 0.61
N LYS A 82 -16.93 -18.53 -0.16
CA LYS A 82 -17.83 -18.70 -1.30
C LYS A 82 -17.32 -19.73 -2.31
N TYR A 83 -16.04 -19.72 -2.61
CA TYR A 83 -15.45 -20.59 -3.64
C TYR A 83 -14.74 -21.83 -3.10
N HIS A 84 -14.41 -21.85 -1.82
CA HIS A 84 -13.74 -22.99 -1.19
C HIS A 84 -14.72 -24.07 -0.72
N LEU A 85 -15.88 -23.68 -0.16
CA LEU A 85 -16.88 -24.62 0.31
C LEU A 85 -17.69 -25.22 -0.85
N PRO A 86 -18.11 -26.50 -0.77
CA PRO A 86 -19.06 -27.05 -1.70
C PRO A 86 -20.32 -26.19 -1.78
N ALA A 87 -20.79 -25.89 -2.97
CA ALA A 87 -21.97 -25.04 -3.20
C ALA A 87 -23.25 -25.55 -2.53
N THR A 88 -23.29 -26.85 -2.16
CA THR A 88 -24.39 -27.49 -1.41
C THR A 88 -24.42 -27.10 0.07
N ILE A 89 -23.27 -26.69 0.64
CA ILE A 89 -23.15 -26.34 2.06
C ILE A 89 -23.34 -24.83 2.27
N VAL A 90 -22.96 -24.01 1.26
CA VAL A 90 -23.07 -22.55 1.34
C VAL A 90 -24.53 -22.15 1.15
N SER A 91 -25.21 -21.82 2.24
CA SER A 91 -26.58 -21.30 2.20
C SER A 91 -26.64 -19.79 2.02
N THR A 92 -25.59 -19.10 2.46
CA THR A 92 -25.43 -17.65 2.37
C THR A 92 -24.00 -17.29 2.02
N VAL A 93 -23.81 -16.14 1.36
CA VAL A 93 -22.49 -15.51 1.21
C VAL A 93 -22.52 -14.17 1.94
N GLY A 94 -21.85 -14.10 3.08
CA GLY A 94 -22.10 -13.06 4.05
C GLY A 94 -23.54 -13.17 4.57
N GLU A 95 -24.32 -12.10 4.41
CA GLU A 95 -25.73 -12.05 4.80
C GLU A 95 -26.69 -12.34 3.64
N ILE A 96 -26.19 -12.61 2.43
CA ILE A 96 -26.99 -12.75 1.20
C ILE A 96 -27.32 -14.22 0.95
N PRO A 97 -28.61 -14.62 0.88
CA PRO A 97 -29.01 -15.98 0.49
C PRO A 97 -28.59 -16.28 -0.96
N ILE A 98 -28.18 -17.53 -1.20
CA ILE A 98 -27.73 -18.00 -2.53
C ILE A 98 -28.86 -18.79 -3.20
N ASP A 99 -29.26 -18.36 -4.37
CA ASP A 99 -30.21 -19.07 -5.22
C ASP A 99 -29.55 -20.23 -6.02
N SER A 100 -30.36 -21.02 -6.69
CA SER A 100 -29.89 -22.20 -7.45
C SER A 100 -28.99 -21.82 -8.63
N LYS A 101 -29.24 -20.68 -9.28
CA LYS A 101 -28.46 -20.18 -10.42
C LYS A 101 -27.09 -19.69 -9.96
N GLU A 102 -27.04 -19.01 -8.83
CA GLU A 102 -25.77 -18.57 -8.25
C GLU A 102 -24.94 -19.74 -7.74
N ARG A 103 -25.57 -20.78 -7.17
CA ARG A 103 -24.89 -22.05 -6.80
C ARG A 103 -24.21 -22.70 -8.00
N GLN A 104 -24.89 -22.78 -9.15
CA GLN A 104 -24.30 -23.36 -10.36
C GLN A 104 -23.09 -22.52 -10.83
N ASN A 105 -23.20 -21.20 -10.83
CA ASN A 105 -22.12 -20.30 -11.18
C ASN A 105 -20.91 -20.43 -10.22
N ILE A 106 -21.17 -20.53 -8.91
CA ILE A 106 -20.13 -20.76 -7.90
C ILE A 106 -19.41 -22.08 -8.18
N SER A 107 -20.14 -23.15 -8.44
CA SER A 107 -19.57 -24.48 -8.72
C SER A 107 -18.71 -24.47 -10.00
N GLU A 108 -19.15 -23.79 -11.03
CA GLU A 108 -18.39 -23.63 -12.28
C GLU A 108 -17.07 -22.87 -12.05
N ILE A 109 -17.10 -21.76 -11.30
CA ILE A 109 -15.91 -21.00 -10.97
C ILE A 109 -14.99 -21.82 -10.06
N ALA A 110 -15.53 -22.48 -9.04
CA ALA A 110 -14.78 -23.29 -8.08
C ALA A 110 -14.02 -24.44 -8.77
N SER A 111 -14.60 -25.07 -9.79
CA SER A 111 -13.93 -26.12 -10.57
C SER A 111 -12.70 -25.64 -11.34
N GLY A 112 -12.58 -24.33 -11.58
CA GLY A 112 -11.42 -23.70 -12.23
C GLY A 112 -10.20 -23.45 -11.31
N PHE A 113 -10.34 -23.66 -9.99
CA PHE A 113 -9.22 -23.50 -9.07
C PHE A 113 -8.32 -24.75 -9.03
N SER A 114 -7.03 -24.54 -8.95
CA SER A 114 -6.03 -25.59 -8.83
C SER A 114 -5.94 -26.10 -7.38
N LYS A 115 -5.28 -27.25 -7.16
CA LYS A 115 -4.96 -27.73 -5.80
C LYS A 115 -4.15 -26.71 -5.00
N VAL A 116 -3.31 -25.92 -5.67
CA VAL A 116 -2.52 -24.85 -5.07
C VAL A 116 -3.40 -23.67 -4.69
N ASP A 117 -4.34 -23.27 -5.54
CA ASP A 117 -5.31 -22.21 -5.20
C ASP A 117 -6.12 -22.61 -3.96
N ILE A 118 -6.58 -23.87 -3.88
CA ILE A 118 -7.33 -24.38 -2.73
C ILE A 118 -6.47 -24.33 -1.45
N TYR A 119 -5.22 -24.79 -1.52
CA TYR A 119 -4.29 -24.67 -0.38
C TYR A 119 -4.09 -23.22 0.06
N ASN A 120 -3.95 -22.29 -0.89
CA ASN A 120 -3.81 -20.88 -0.58
C ASN A 120 -5.08 -20.29 0.04
N MET A 121 -6.27 -20.73 -0.39
CA MET A 121 -7.56 -20.37 0.22
C MET A 121 -7.64 -20.85 1.67
N GLU A 122 -7.32 -22.13 1.93
CA GLU A 122 -7.28 -22.70 3.28
C GLU A 122 -6.28 -21.96 4.18
N SER A 123 -5.09 -21.69 3.65
CA SER A 123 -4.08 -20.89 4.34
C SER A 123 -4.59 -19.48 4.68
N ALA A 124 -5.32 -18.84 3.75
CA ALA A 124 -5.89 -17.51 3.98
C ALA A 124 -7.02 -17.56 5.02
N LEU A 125 -7.92 -18.53 4.97
CA LEU A 125 -8.96 -18.72 5.99
C LEU A 125 -8.35 -18.97 7.37
N MET A 126 -7.34 -19.82 7.45
CA MET A 126 -6.62 -20.12 8.70
C MET A 126 -5.94 -18.85 9.30
N ASN A 127 -5.37 -17.97 8.44
CA ASN A 127 -4.77 -16.71 8.86
C ASN A 127 -5.80 -15.65 9.29
N ASN A 128 -7.08 -15.84 8.97
CA ASN A 128 -8.17 -14.92 9.26
C ASN A 128 -9.33 -15.63 9.96
N SER A 129 -9.01 -16.64 10.80
CA SER A 129 -9.98 -17.53 11.46
C SER A 129 -11.05 -16.76 12.24
N GLU A 130 -10.73 -15.58 12.76
CA GLU A 130 -11.65 -14.69 13.45
C GLU A 130 -12.79 -14.14 12.58
N TRP A 131 -12.69 -14.29 11.25
CA TRP A 131 -13.66 -13.78 10.27
C TRP A 131 -14.37 -14.89 9.49
N VAL A 132 -14.00 -16.15 9.72
CA VAL A 132 -14.62 -17.30 9.08
C VAL A 132 -16.02 -17.50 9.66
N GLN A 133 -17.03 -17.54 8.79
CA GLN A 133 -18.43 -17.58 9.20
C GLN A 133 -19.01 -19.00 9.20
N ASN A 134 -18.49 -19.87 8.34
CA ASN A 134 -18.99 -21.23 8.21
C ASN A 134 -18.20 -22.19 9.12
N GLY A 135 -18.87 -22.84 10.07
CA GLY A 135 -18.26 -23.66 11.12
C GLY A 135 -17.68 -25.03 10.67
N GLY A 136 -17.49 -25.24 9.35
CA GLY A 136 -16.99 -26.51 8.81
C GLY A 136 -15.45 -26.66 8.80
N TYR A 137 -14.70 -25.68 9.30
CA TYR A 137 -13.24 -25.69 9.28
C TYR A 137 -12.67 -26.05 10.64
N ASP A 138 -11.78 -27.05 10.67
CA ASP A 138 -10.94 -27.37 11.83
C ASP A 138 -9.50 -26.88 11.57
N PHE A 139 -9.16 -25.72 12.12
CA PHE A 139 -7.83 -25.13 12.04
C PHE A 139 -6.94 -25.49 13.24
N ASN A 140 -7.39 -26.38 14.13
CA ASN A 140 -6.65 -26.71 15.32
C ASN A 140 -5.32 -27.41 15.00
N SER A 141 -4.27 -27.00 15.68
CA SER A 141 -2.98 -27.68 15.64
C SER A 141 -3.06 -29.03 16.32
N LYS A 142 -2.52 -30.09 15.69
CA LYS A 142 -2.46 -31.43 16.30
C LYS A 142 -1.63 -31.47 17.59
N LYS A 143 -0.66 -30.58 17.75
CA LYS A 143 0.24 -30.50 18.90
C LYS A 143 0.52 -29.03 19.27
N PRO A 144 -0.39 -28.33 19.95
CA PRO A 144 -0.15 -26.98 20.44
C PRO A 144 0.96 -26.98 21.50
N ILE A 145 1.80 -25.93 21.54
CA ILE A 145 2.87 -25.78 22.51
C ILE A 145 2.26 -25.35 23.86
N LEU A 146 2.58 -26.06 24.93
CA LEU A 146 2.05 -25.81 26.29
C LEU A 146 0.53 -25.66 26.32
N LYS A 147 -0.20 -26.31 25.41
CA LYS A 147 -1.67 -26.26 25.25
C LYS A 147 -2.26 -24.85 24.98
N SER A 148 -1.45 -23.79 25.02
CA SER A 148 -1.88 -22.38 24.91
C SER A 148 -1.33 -21.68 23.67
N PHE A 149 -0.16 -22.09 23.19
CA PHE A 149 0.53 -21.47 22.06
C PHE A 149 0.36 -22.33 20.81
N TYR A 150 0.21 -21.66 19.66
CA TYR A 150 -0.03 -22.33 18.37
C TYR A 150 -1.25 -23.26 18.41
N LYS A 151 -2.35 -22.79 18.99
CA LYS A 151 -3.63 -23.48 18.89
C LYS A 151 -4.06 -23.64 17.44
N THR A 152 -3.83 -22.60 16.62
CA THR A 152 -3.83 -22.69 15.16
C THR A 152 -2.42 -22.51 14.63
N PRO A 153 -2.05 -23.13 13.49
CA PRO A 153 -0.68 -23.09 12.97
C PRO A 153 -0.09 -21.69 12.72
N PRO A 154 -0.85 -20.66 12.25
CA PRO A 154 -0.30 -19.34 11.98
C PRO A 154 -0.11 -18.46 13.22
N ASN A 155 -0.83 -18.74 14.33
CA ASN A 155 -0.92 -17.82 15.44
C ASN A 155 -0.15 -18.30 16.66
N LEU A 156 0.81 -17.50 17.14
CA LEU A 156 1.55 -17.81 18.37
C LEU A 156 0.61 -17.88 19.57
N PHE A 157 -0.18 -16.84 19.75
CA PHE A 157 -1.14 -16.75 20.83
C PHE A 157 -2.45 -16.16 20.31
N GLU A 158 -3.57 -16.79 20.72
CA GLU A 158 -4.89 -16.33 20.31
C GLU A 158 -5.92 -16.54 21.41
N VAL A 159 -6.82 -15.59 21.52
CA VAL A 159 -7.99 -15.60 22.40
C VAL A 159 -9.21 -15.25 21.57
N HIS A 160 -10.23 -16.11 21.61
CA HIS A 160 -11.51 -15.88 20.96
C HIS A 160 -12.61 -16.09 22.00
N VAL A 161 -13.22 -15.00 22.43
CA VAL A 161 -14.37 -14.99 23.35
C VAL A 161 -15.48 -14.13 22.74
N LYS A 162 -16.68 -14.19 23.29
CA LYS A 162 -17.89 -13.58 22.70
C LYS A 162 -17.69 -12.14 22.18
N ASP A 163 -17.03 -11.29 22.95
CA ASP A 163 -16.90 -9.86 22.62
C ASP A 163 -15.44 -9.42 22.44
N PHE A 164 -14.50 -10.36 22.35
CA PHE A 164 -13.11 -10.03 22.24
C PHE A 164 -12.31 -11.10 21.49
N ASP A 165 -11.59 -10.67 20.46
CA ASP A 165 -10.57 -11.45 19.77
C ASP A 165 -9.21 -10.79 19.94
N LEU A 166 -8.19 -11.59 20.19
CA LEU A 166 -6.79 -11.16 20.27
C LEU A 166 -5.90 -12.20 19.61
N ILE A 167 -5.05 -11.75 18.71
CA ILE A 167 -4.05 -12.57 18.02
C ILE A 167 -2.70 -11.88 18.13
N ILE A 168 -1.70 -12.58 18.63
CA ILE A 168 -0.33 -12.09 18.78
C ILE A 168 0.60 -13.01 18.01
N ASN A 169 1.43 -12.44 17.14
CA ASN A 169 2.40 -13.17 16.33
C ASN A 169 3.78 -12.52 16.40
N PRO A 170 4.87 -13.31 16.47
CA PRO A 170 6.21 -12.80 16.30
C PRO A 170 6.43 -12.38 14.85
N VAL A 171 7.24 -11.37 14.65
CA VAL A 171 7.74 -10.93 13.34
C VAL A 171 9.25 -11.07 13.36
N VAL A 172 9.78 -11.92 12.48
CA VAL A 172 11.21 -12.19 12.42
C VAL A 172 11.66 -12.28 10.97
N GLN A 173 12.76 -11.63 10.65
CA GLN A 173 13.47 -11.84 9.39
C GLN A 173 14.96 -11.78 9.63
N PHE A 174 15.67 -12.85 9.24
CA PHE A 174 17.11 -12.90 9.19
C PHE A 174 17.54 -13.21 7.77
N ALA A 175 18.46 -12.44 7.23
CA ALA A 175 19.04 -12.70 5.93
C ALA A 175 20.53 -12.35 5.94
N LEU A 176 21.30 -13.15 5.23
CA LEU A 176 22.70 -12.89 4.92
C LEU A 176 22.80 -12.74 3.41
N SER A 177 23.53 -11.73 2.99
CA SER A 177 23.73 -11.46 1.58
C SER A 177 25.19 -11.20 1.26
N LYS A 178 25.61 -11.59 0.05
CA LYS A 178 26.93 -11.26 -0.48
C LYS A 178 26.76 -10.52 -1.79
N GLU A 179 27.36 -9.35 -1.88
CA GLU A 179 27.48 -8.56 -3.10
C GLU A 179 28.81 -8.85 -3.77
N LYS A 180 28.78 -9.09 -5.08
CA LYS A 180 29.98 -9.34 -5.86
C LYS A 180 30.87 -8.09 -5.87
N ASP A 181 32.17 -8.27 -5.75
CA ASP A 181 33.19 -7.20 -5.75
C ASP A 181 32.98 -6.16 -4.61
N ASN A 182 32.35 -6.60 -3.51
CA ASN A 182 32.15 -5.83 -2.29
C ASN A 182 32.53 -6.67 -1.08
N ASP A 183 33.50 -6.19 -0.30
CA ASP A 183 34.02 -6.88 0.88
C ASP A 183 33.08 -6.79 2.10
N GLN A 184 32.05 -5.95 2.03
CA GLN A 184 31.11 -5.79 3.12
C GLN A 184 30.20 -7.02 3.24
N ASP A 185 30.01 -7.49 4.47
CA ASP A 185 28.99 -8.47 4.77
C ASP A 185 27.63 -7.75 4.88
N LEU A 186 26.71 -8.11 3.99
CA LEU A 186 25.35 -7.58 3.98
C LEU A 186 24.46 -8.46 4.84
N PHE A 187 23.61 -7.85 5.63
CA PHE A 187 22.70 -8.58 6.52
C PHE A 187 21.40 -7.84 6.73
N LEU A 188 20.38 -8.57 7.09
CA LEU A 188 19.09 -8.08 7.57
C LEU A 188 18.73 -8.83 8.84
N ASN A 189 18.44 -8.09 9.91
CA ASN A 189 18.00 -8.61 11.19
C ASN A 189 16.80 -7.80 11.67
N THR A 190 15.61 -8.38 11.52
CA THR A 190 14.33 -7.79 11.96
C THR A 190 13.76 -8.64 13.07
N ARG A 191 13.35 -7.99 14.16
CA ARG A 191 12.71 -8.60 15.34
C ARG A 191 11.51 -7.78 15.74
N GLY A 192 10.41 -8.44 16.06
CA GLY A 192 9.23 -7.71 16.48
C GLY A 192 8.02 -8.58 16.71
N LEU A 193 6.88 -7.92 16.74
CA LEU A 193 5.59 -8.57 16.93
C LEU A 193 4.46 -7.85 16.20
N THR A 194 3.40 -8.60 15.92
CA THR A 194 2.11 -8.04 15.52
C THR A 194 1.07 -8.41 16.57
N VAL A 195 0.21 -7.44 16.86
CA VAL A 195 -0.99 -7.64 17.68
C VAL A 195 -2.19 -7.18 16.88
N ARG A 196 -3.19 -8.01 16.77
CA ARG A 196 -4.47 -7.62 16.16
C ARG A 196 -5.62 -8.17 16.96
N GLY A 197 -6.75 -7.51 16.88
CA GLY A 197 -7.92 -7.99 17.58
C GLY A 197 -9.17 -7.18 17.29
N ARG A 198 -10.22 -7.54 18.03
CA ARG A 198 -11.54 -6.97 17.90
C ARG A 198 -12.17 -6.83 19.28
N ILE A 199 -12.85 -5.72 19.52
CA ILE A 199 -13.55 -5.43 20.78
C ILE A 199 -15.03 -5.22 20.49
N ALA A 200 -15.88 -5.94 21.20
CA ALA A 200 -17.35 -5.86 21.16
C ALA A 200 -17.94 -5.94 19.74
N ASN A 201 -17.27 -6.61 18.81
CA ASN A 201 -17.62 -6.65 17.39
C ASN A 201 -17.77 -5.25 16.73
N LYS A 202 -17.20 -4.20 17.32
CA LYS A 202 -17.34 -2.82 16.89
C LYS A 202 -16.03 -2.17 16.50
N ILE A 203 -14.97 -2.45 17.21
CA ILE A 203 -13.65 -1.83 17.04
C ILE A 203 -12.65 -2.91 16.69
N GLY A 204 -12.00 -2.76 15.55
CA GLY A 204 -10.79 -3.52 15.21
C GLY A 204 -9.56 -2.72 15.60
N PHE A 205 -8.50 -3.39 16.02
CA PHE A 205 -7.20 -2.77 16.30
C PHE A 205 -6.06 -3.61 15.76
N PHE A 206 -5.01 -2.94 15.36
CA PHE A 206 -3.80 -3.54 14.83
C PHE A 206 -2.58 -2.77 15.29
N THR A 207 -1.52 -3.50 15.61
CA THR A 207 -0.20 -2.96 15.92
C THR A 207 0.88 -3.85 15.31
N TYR A 208 1.85 -3.24 14.69
CA TYR A 208 3.07 -3.85 14.14
C TYR A 208 4.26 -3.08 14.69
N LEU A 209 5.18 -3.78 15.33
CA LEU A 209 6.35 -3.20 15.94
C LEU A 209 7.56 -4.04 15.55
N THR A 210 8.54 -3.45 14.88
CA THR A 210 9.81 -4.11 14.55
C THR A 210 11.01 -3.22 14.80
N ASP A 211 12.05 -3.82 15.33
CA ASP A 211 13.40 -3.31 15.40
C ASP A 211 14.21 -3.90 14.25
N ASN A 212 14.84 -3.05 13.45
CA ASN A 212 15.48 -3.44 12.20
C ASN A 212 16.92 -2.97 12.17
N GLN A 213 17.82 -3.90 11.93
CA GLN A 213 19.23 -3.65 11.73
C GLN A 213 19.63 -4.26 10.39
N GLU A 214 20.14 -3.44 9.48
CA GLU A 214 20.49 -3.94 8.15
C GLU A 214 21.67 -3.19 7.54
N ARG A 215 22.37 -3.90 6.68
CA ARG A 215 23.31 -3.35 5.73
C ARG A 215 22.91 -3.85 4.36
N ASP A 216 22.45 -2.93 3.55
CA ASP A 216 21.89 -3.18 2.24
C ASP A 216 22.96 -3.19 1.14
N PRO A 217 22.62 -3.63 -0.09
CA PRO A 217 23.49 -3.48 -1.27
C PRO A 217 23.87 -2.03 -1.54
N ALA A 218 25.00 -1.82 -2.19
CA ALA A 218 25.61 -0.51 -2.41
C ALA A 218 24.65 0.54 -3.00
N TYR A 219 23.79 0.16 -3.97
CA TYR A 219 22.83 1.08 -4.57
C TYR A 219 21.74 1.54 -3.58
N VAL A 220 21.34 0.69 -2.61
CA VAL A 220 20.40 1.05 -1.55
C VAL A 220 21.09 1.92 -0.52
N GLN A 221 22.33 1.61 -0.13
CA GLN A 221 23.12 2.47 0.76
C GLN A 221 23.27 3.88 0.16
N GLN A 222 23.52 3.97 -1.17
CA GLN A 222 23.58 5.25 -1.87
C GLN A 222 22.23 6.01 -1.79
N TYR A 223 21.10 5.33 -2.00
CA TYR A 223 19.78 5.93 -1.84
C TYR A 223 19.58 6.47 -0.42
N ILE A 224 19.94 5.68 0.61
CA ILE A 224 19.83 6.09 2.02
C ILE A 224 20.68 7.34 2.28
N SER A 225 21.89 7.38 1.76
CA SER A 225 22.78 8.55 1.86
C SER A 225 22.20 9.78 1.17
N ASP A 226 21.71 9.64 -0.06
CA ASP A 226 21.17 10.74 -0.87
C ASP A 226 19.87 11.31 -0.31
N ARG A 227 19.04 10.46 0.33
CA ARG A 227 17.71 10.79 0.83
C ARG A 227 17.64 10.95 2.35
N THR A 228 18.70 10.59 3.08
CA THR A 228 18.69 10.56 4.54
C THR A 228 17.49 9.80 5.12
N ALA A 229 17.06 8.74 4.42
CA ALA A 229 15.89 7.93 4.77
C ALA A 229 16.06 6.50 4.25
N VAL A 230 15.71 5.51 5.07
CA VAL A 230 15.62 4.10 4.63
C VAL A 230 14.39 3.95 3.72
N PRO A 231 14.52 3.34 2.54
CA PRO A 231 13.37 3.16 1.65
C PRO A 231 12.22 2.43 2.35
N GLY A 232 11.05 3.06 2.36
CA GLY A 232 9.85 2.50 2.97
C GLY A 232 9.73 2.62 4.48
N ALA A 233 10.78 3.08 5.19
CA ALA A 233 10.78 3.21 6.65
C ALA A 233 11.08 4.64 7.15
N GLY A 234 11.94 5.39 6.49
CA GLY A 234 12.23 6.78 6.86
C GLY A 234 13.44 6.93 7.77
N PHE A 235 13.24 7.40 9.01
CA PHE A 235 14.32 7.72 9.93
C PHE A 235 15.12 6.50 10.36
N TYR A 236 16.44 6.68 10.45
CA TYR A 236 17.36 5.68 10.92
C TYR A 236 18.48 6.30 11.78
N LYS A 237 19.17 5.45 12.53
CA LYS A 237 20.45 5.74 13.17
C LYS A 237 21.55 4.92 12.50
N PRO A 238 22.77 5.46 12.34
CA PRO A 238 23.89 4.65 11.87
C PRO A 238 24.19 3.51 12.87
N PHE A 239 24.27 2.28 12.38
CA PHE A 239 24.67 1.15 13.20
C PHE A 239 26.20 1.00 13.18
N LYS A 240 26.85 1.71 14.10
CA LYS A 240 28.32 1.89 14.12
C LYS A 240 29.12 0.59 14.14
N ALA A 241 28.61 -0.45 14.81
CA ALA A 241 29.31 -1.73 14.94
C ALA A 241 29.56 -2.43 13.59
N THR A 242 28.67 -2.24 12.62
CA THR A 242 28.72 -2.94 11.33
C THR A 242 28.72 -1.99 10.13
N GLY A 243 28.50 -0.68 10.34
CA GLY A 243 28.36 0.30 9.23
C GLY A 243 27.04 0.20 8.48
N GLY A 244 26.03 -0.40 9.08
CA GLY A 244 24.65 -0.46 8.56
C GLY A 244 23.76 0.63 9.14
N VAL A 245 22.46 0.40 9.04
CA VAL A 245 21.40 1.26 9.60
C VAL A 245 20.62 0.51 10.67
N ASP A 246 20.10 1.27 11.64
CA ASP A 246 19.26 0.79 12.75
C ASP A 246 18.01 1.69 12.78
N TYR A 247 16.81 1.10 12.72
CA TYR A 247 15.58 1.85 12.74
C TYR A 247 14.42 1.03 13.28
N PHE A 248 13.45 1.74 13.83
CA PHE A 248 12.22 1.18 14.36
C PHE A 248 11.06 1.42 13.38
N ASP A 249 10.34 0.36 12.98
CA ASP A 249 9.12 0.47 12.18
C ASP A 249 7.94 0.13 13.09
N ALA A 250 7.17 1.16 13.45
CA ALA A 250 6.00 1.07 14.29
C ALA A 250 4.78 1.53 13.50
N ARG A 251 3.79 0.66 13.39
CA ARG A 251 2.51 0.95 12.72
C ARG A 251 1.36 0.51 13.61
N GLY A 252 0.26 1.23 13.55
CA GLY A 252 -0.91 0.87 14.32
C GLY A 252 -2.12 1.68 13.93
N TYR A 253 -3.29 1.07 13.98
CA TYR A 253 -4.54 1.73 13.66
C TYR A 253 -5.70 1.10 14.42
N ILE A 254 -6.75 1.88 14.55
CA ILE A 254 -8.08 1.43 14.96
C ILE A 254 -9.05 1.56 13.77
N THR A 255 -10.03 0.67 13.75
CA THR A 255 -11.05 0.65 12.71
C THR A 255 -12.42 0.52 13.35
N PHE A 256 -13.44 1.16 12.75
CA PHE A 256 -14.83 1.01 13.17
C PHE A 256 -15.79 1.30 12.03
N ASN A 257 -16.96 0.64 12.04
CA ASN A 257 -18.03 0.92 11.07
C ASN A 257 -18.99 1.98 11.64
N VAL A 258 -19.20 3.04 10.88
CA VAL A 258 -20.25 4.01 11.19
C VAL A 258 -21.62 3.48 10.76
N THR A 259 -21.64 2.82 9.61
CA THR A 259 -22.81 2.12 9.06
C THR A 259 -22.37 0.86 8.34
N LYS A 260 -23.29 0.04 7.85
CA LYS A 260 -22.94 -1.12 6.98
C LYS A 260 -22.24 -0.75 5.65
N TYR A 261 -22.22 0.53 5.32
CA TYR A 261 -21.64 1.05 4.07
C TYR A 261 -20.38 1.87 4.28
N ILE A 262 -20.10 2.35 5.50
CA ILE A 262 -19.05 3.30 5.80
C ILE A 262 -18.12 2.74 6.86
N ASP A 263 -16.90 2.44 6.45
CA ASP A 263 -15.79 2.04 7.29
C ASP A 263 -14.91 3.25 7.59
N VAL A 264 -14.48 3.38 8.83
CA VAL A 264 -13.53 4.41 9.26
C VAL A 264 -12.29 3.73 9.83
N ALA A 265 -11.12 4.22 9.45
CA ALA A 265 -9.84 3.83 10.04
C ALA A 265 -9.03 5.07 10.40
N PHE A 266 -8.44 5.05 11.59
CA PHE A 266 -7.54 6.09 12.07
C PHE A 266 -6.27 5.44 12.62
N GLY A 267 -5.11 5.92 12.22
CA GLY A 267 -3.86 5.39 12.69
C GLY A 267 -2.66 5.79 11.85
N TYR A 268 -1.58 5.05 12.00
CA TYR A 268 -0.30 5.24 11.35
C TYR A 268 0.07 3.98 10.57
N ASP A 269 -0.05 4.02 9.25
CA ASP A 269 0.25 2.89 8.36
C ASP A 269 0.36 3.37 6.91
N LYS A 270 0.58 2.43 5.97
CA LYS A 270 0.68 2.67 4.54
C LYS A 270 -0.66 2.45 3.84
N ASN A 271 -0.89 3.24 2.80
CA ASN A 271 -2.02 3.09 1.89
C ASN A 271 -1.53 3.03 0.44
N PHE A 272 -2.31 2.39 -0.43
CA PHE A 272 -1.98 2.21 -1.83
C PHE A 272 -3.24 2.31 -2.70
N ILE A 273 -3.14 2.97 -3.85
CA ILE A 273 -4.24 3.11 -4.81
C ILE A 273 -3.77 2.66 -6.19
N GLY A 274 -4.28 1.51 -6.67
CA GLY A 274 -3.97 0.96 -7.98
C GLY A 274 -4.01 -0.57 -8.03
N ASN A 275 -3.88 -1.12 -9.24
CA ASN A 275 -3.77 -2.56 -9.49
C ASN A 275 -2.38 -2.99 -9.98
N GLY A 276 -1.48 -2.03 -10.19
CA GLY A 276 -0.12 -2.24 -10.65
C GLY A 276 0.85 -2.74 -9.59
N HIS A 277 2.06 -3.03 -10.03
CA HIS A 277 3.23 -3.19 -9.16
C HIS A 277 3.65 -1.83 -8.59
N ARG A 278 3.56 -0.78 -9.41
CA ARG A 278 3.71 0.63 -9.04
C ARG A 278 2.35 1.31 -8.95
N SER A 279 2.33 2.53 -8.43
CA SER A 279 1.19 3.44 -8.54
C SER A 279 1.67 4.84 -8.90
N LEU A 280 0.91 5.51 -9.77
CA LEU A 280 1.10 6.92 -10.09
C LEU A 280 0.22 7.84 -9.24
N PHE A 281 -0.63 7.29 -8.37
CA PHE A 281 -1.49 8.03 -7.45
C PHE A 281 -0.93 8.03 -6.03
N LEU A 282 -0.98 6.89 -5.37
CA LEU A 282 -0.44 6.70 -4.03
C LEU A 282 0.15 5.30 -3.93
N SER A 283 1.41 5.19 -3.55
CA SER A 283 2.09 3.92 -3.32
C SER A 283 2.48 3.73 -1.84
N ASP A 284 2.87 2.53 -1.51
CA ASP A 284 3.42 2.13 -0.21
C ASP A 284 4.95 2.27 -0.13
N PHE A 285 5.55 2.94 -1.12
CA PHE A 285 7.00 3.11 -1.19
C PHE A 285 7.54 4.00 -0.08
N SER A 286 6.86 5.13 0.22
CA SER A 286 7.29 6.03 1.30
C SER A 286 7.07 5.42 2.68
N ASN A 287 7.55 6.11 3.72
CA ASN A 287 7.26 5.75 5.11
C ASN A 287 5.74 5.69 5.38
N ALA A 288 5.34 5.01 6.44
CA ALA A 288 3.98 5.11 6.98
C ALA A 288 3.66 6.54 7.41
N SER A 289 2.39 6.91 7.37
CA SER A 289 1.90 8.24 7.75
C SER A 289 0.69 8.14 8.67
N LEU A 290 0.47 9.16 9.49
CA LEU A 290 -0.79 9.31 10.21
C LEU A 290 -1.91 9.54 9.21
N PHE A 291 -3.02 8.83 9.35
CA PHE A 291 -4.15 8.98 8.44
C PHE A 291 -5.50 8.85 9.14
N LEU A 292 -6.49 9.54 8.58
CA LEU A 292 -7.91 9.26 8.74
C LEU A 292 -8.45 8.81 7.38
N LYS A 293 -9.05 7.62 7.33
CA LYS A 293 -9.62 7.03 6.12
C LYS A 293 -11.09 6.73 6.32
N LEU A 294 -11.91 7.23 5.40
CA LEU A 294 -13.30 6.83 5.26
C LEU A 294 -13.45 6.05 3.97
N ASN A 295 -14.04 4.87 4.03
CA ASN A 295 -14.31 4.06 2.86
C ASN A 295 -15.80 3.77 2.79
N THR A 296 -16.47 4.34 1.80
CA THR A 296 -17.91 4.18 1.57
C THR A 296 -18.12 3.23 0.41
N ARG A 297 -18.73 2.08 0.69
CA ARG A 297 -19.05 1.08 -0.33
C ARG A 297 -20.56 0.89 -0.42
N ILE A 298 -21.11 1.33 -1.53
CA ILE A 298 -22.56 1.26 -1.76
C ILE A 298 -22.86 0.98 -3.24
N TRP A 299 -23.77 0.05 -3.50
CA TRP A 299 -24.20 -0.33 -4.84
C TRP A 299 -22.99 -0.72 -5.73
N LYS A 300 -22.71 0.03 -6.80
CA LYS A 300 -21.59 -0.16 -7.73
C LYS A 300 -20.43 0.81 -7.49
N LEU A 301 -20.38 1.45 -6.35
CA LEU A 301 -19.43 2.49 -6.02
C LEU A 301 -18.62 2.11 -4.77
N ASN A 302 -17.32 2.37 -4.83
CA ASN A 302 -16.43 2.39 -3.68
C ASN A 302 -15.74 3.75 -3.64
N TYR A 303 -16.02 4.54 -2.62
CA TYR A 303 -15.50 5.88 -2.46
C TYR A 303 -14.62 5.96 -1.23
N GLN A 304 -13.35 6.22 -1.44
CA GLN A 304 -12.35 6.37 -0.38
C GLN A 304 -11.98 7.84 -0.23
N ASN A 305 -12.04 8.33 1.00
CA ASN A 305 -11.46 9.60 1.43
C ASN A 305 -10.29 9.27 2.35
N LEU A 306 -9.14 9.86 2.09
CA LEU A 306 -7.92 9.64 2.86
C LEU A 306 -7.30 10.99 3.20
N PHE A 307 -7.22 11.32 4.48
CA PHE A 307 -6.60 12.51 5.01
C PHE A 307 -5.31 12.11 5.72
N MET A 308 -4.18 12.72 5.35
CA MET A 308 -2.87 12.29 5.80
C MET A 308 -2.08 13.47 6.41
N GLU A 309 -1.40 13.20 7.51
CA GLU A 309 -0.32 14.04 7.98
C GLU A 309 1.00 13.48 7.47
N LEU A 310 1.78 14.29 6.80
CA LEU A 310 3.03 13.94 6.14
C LEU A 310 4.20 14.71 6.75
N ALA A 311 5.39 14.15 6.69
CA ALA A 311 6.62 14.86 7.01
C ALA A 311 7.16 15.58 5.78
N ASN A 312 7.65 16.80 5.98
CA ASN A 312 8.32 17.55 4.94
C ASN A 312 9.68 16.93 4.60
N ALA A 313 10.17 17.21 3.40
CA ALA A 313 11.54 16.89 2.99
C ALA A 313 12.50 17.88 3.66
N ASP A 314 13.26 17.43 4.61
CA ASP A 314 14.21 18.25 5.33
C ASP A 314 15.53 17.48 5.50
N PRO A 315 16.70 18.06 5.15
CA PRO A 315 17.98 17.45 5.46
C PRO A 315 18.11 17.35 6.98
N ARG A 316 18.09 16.13 7.47
CA ARG A 316 18.05 15.85 8.90
C ARG A 316 19.44 15.90 9.50
N THR A 317 19.72 16.93 10.28
CA THR A 317 20.93 17.01 11.09
C THR A 317 20.53 17.12 12.58
N GLY A 318 20.85 16.09 13.36
CA GLY A 318 20.58 16.06 14.81
C GLY A 318 19.10 15.86 15.18
N ASP A 319 18.80 15.97 16.46
CA ASP A 319 17.45 15.84 17.01
C ASP A 319 16.70 17.17 16.86
N ARG A 320 15.79 17.23 15.90
CA ARG A 320 14.90 18.39 15.68
C ARG A 320 13.52 17.96 15.21
N LEU A 321 12.56 18.82 15.44
CA LEU A 321 11.20 18.63 14.94
C LEU A 321 11.19 18.73 13.41
N VAL A 322 10.68 17.68 12.75
CA VAL A 322 10.48 17.68 11.30
C VAL A 322 9.20 18.45 10.99
N GLY A 323 9.28 19.39 10.04
CA GLY A 323 8.12 20.16 9.57
C GLY A 323 7.03 19.26 9.01
N LYS A 324 5.78 19.63 9.22
CA LYS A 324 4.61 18.90 8.78
C LYS A 324 3.99 19.49 7.53
N LYS A 325 3.39 18.64 6.74
CA LYS A 325 2.50 18.97 5.64
C LYS A 325 1.37 17.96 5.60
N TYR A 326 0.41 18.17 4.74
CA TYR A 326 -0.81 17.37 4.74
C TYR A 326 -1.19 16.99 3.32
N ALA A 327 -1.93 15.89 3.19
CA ALA A 327 -2.57 15.51 1.96
C ALA A 327 -4.02 15.14 2.22
N ALA A 328 -4.89 15.49 1.28
CA ALA A 328 -6.25 14.99 1.21
C ALA A 328 -6.46 14.33 -0.15
N ILE A 329 -7.01 13.12 -0.16
CA ILE A 329 -7.14 12.28 -1.36
C ILE A 329 -8.56 11.75 -1.43
N HIS A 330 -9.16 11.86 -2.62
CA HIS A 330 -10.40 11.20 -2.99
C HIS A 330 -10.12 10.15 -4.07
N HIS A 331 -10.72 8.98 -3.94
CA HIS A 331 -10.74 7.98 -5.00
C HIS A 331 -12.13 7.37 -5.11
N LEU A 332 -12.80 7.61 -6.22
CA LEU A 332 -14.10 7.04 -6.54
C LEU A 332 -13.91 5.91 -7.56
N ASP A 333 -14.16 4.67 -7.16
CA ASP A 333 -14.14 3.50 -8.04
C ASP A 333 -15.58 3.06 -8.37
N ALA A 334 -15.92 3.06 -9.65
CA ALA A 334 -17.22 2.66 -10.16
C ALA A 334 -17.13 1.36 -10.95
N ALA A 335 -17.87 0.33 -10.53
CA ALA A 335 -18.06 -0.90 -11.30
C ALA A 335 -19.08 -0.64 -12.42
N VAL A 336 -18.60 -0.06 -13.54
CA VAL A 336 -19.43 0.28 -14.71
C VAL A 336 -20.12 -0.96 -15.26
N THR A 337 -19.37 -2.04 -15.36
CA THR A 337 -19.88 -3.39 -15.63
C THR A 337 -19.35 -4.38 -14.58
N LYS A 338 -19.77 -5.64 -14.63
CA LYS A 338 -19.26 -6.69 -13.73
C LYS A 338 -17.77 -7.01 -13.95
N TRP A 339 -17.20 -6.65 -15.09
CA TRP A 339 -15.81 -6.92 -15.47
C TRP A 339 -14.95 -5.67 -15.63
N LEU A 340 -15.55 -4.46 -15.64
CA LEU A 340 -14.88 -3.18 -15.86
C LEU A 340 -15.16 -2.22 -14.71
N ASN A 341 -14.12 -1.75 -14.08
CA ASN A 341 -14.12 -0.65 -13.13
C ASN A 341 -13.41 0.57 -13.73
N ILE A 342 -13.98 1.74 -13.52
CA ILE A 342 -13.35 3.04 -13.84
C ILE A 342 -13.28 3.84 -12.54
N GLY A 343 -12.11 4.42 -12.26
CA GLY A 343 -11.87 5.23 -11.08
C GLY A 343 -11.52 6.66 -11.42
N LEU A 344 -11.94 7.57 -10.55
CA LEU A 344 -11.54 8.97 -10.53
C LEU A 344 -10.71 9.21 -9.28
N PHE A 345 -9.58 9.88 -9.45
CA PHE A 345 -8.66 10.24 -8.40
C PHE A 345 -8.53 11.75 -8.31
N GLU A 346 -8.47 12.25 -7.11
CA GLU A 346 -8.09 13.62 -6.80
C GLU A 346 -7.22 13.61 -5.55
N GLY A 347 -6.13 14.36 -5.57
CA GLY A 347 -5.24 14.52 -4.42
C GLY A 347 -4.72 15.94 -4.34
N VAL A 348 -4.65 16.48 -3.14
CA VAL A 348 -4.05 17.79 -2.87
C VAL A 348 -3.03 17.65 -1.75
N VAL A 349 -1.84 18.26 -1.96
CA VAL A 349 -0.80 18.39 -0.93
C VAL A 349 -0.65 19.85 -0.58
N PHE A 350 -0.67 20.15 0.72
CA PHE A 350 -0.63 21.52 1.21
C PHE A 350 0.17 21.65 2.52
N GLY A 351 0.72 22.83 2.73
CA GLY A 351 1.35 23.24 3.98
C GLY A 351 0.69 24.50 4.53
N ARG A 352 0.51 24.59 5.85
CA ARG A 352 -0.06 25.74 6.54
C ARG A 352 0.70 26.00 7.84
N LYS A 353 2.03 26.02 7.77
CA LYS A 353 2.89 26.17 8.97
C LYS A 353 2.47 25.15 10.05
N ASP A 354 2.50 23.86 9.68
CA ASP A 354 2.14 22.72 10.54
C ASP A 354 0.66 22.66 10.99
N ARG A 355 -0.27 23.26 10.24
CA ARG A 355 -1.71 23.18 10.49
C ARG A 355 -2.44 22.50 9.36
N PHE A 356 -3.43 21.70 9.69
CA PHE A 356 -4.37 21.13 8.71
C PHE A 356 -5.38 22.19 8.27
N ASP A 357 -5.65 22.27 6.97
CA ASP A 357 -6.69 23.14 6.40
C ASP A 357 -8.02 22.36 6.35
N PHE A 358 -8.95 22.72 7.22
CA PHE A 358 -10.25 22.06 7.35
C PHE A 358 -11.12 22.15 6.10
N GLY A 359 -10.85 23.07 5.17
CA GLY A 359 -11.51 23.12 3.87
C GLY A 359 -11.35 21.81 3.09
N TYR A 360 -10.18 21.19 3.22
CA TYR A 360 -9.87 19.90 2.59
C TYR A 360 -10.39 18.66 3.35
N LEU A 361 -11.06 18.83 4.48
CA LEU A 361 -11.73 17.73 5.19
C LEU A 361 -13.12 17.39 4.61
N ASN A 362 -13.64 18.20 3.71
CA ASN A 362 -14.96 17.95 3.09
C ASN A 362 -14.88 16.70 2.21
N PRO A 363 -15.66 15.64 2.52
CA PRO A 363 -15.50 14.35 1.83
C PRO A 363 -16.18 14.29 0.45
N ILE A 364 -16.83 15.35 -0.01
CA ILE A 364 -17.64 15.33 -1.23
C ILE A 364 -17.17 16.36 -2.26
N ILE A 365 -16.60 17.47 -1.79
CA ILE A 365 -16.24 18.59 -2.65
C ILE A 365 -15.05 18.24 -3.54
N PHE A 366 -15.06 18.81 -4.75
CA PHE A 366 -13.91 18.76 -5.64
C PHE A 366 -12.79 19.68 -5.11
N TYR A 367 -11.66 19.13 -4.73
CA TYR A 367 -10.58 19.87 -4.04
C TYR A 367 -10.01 21.02 -4.86
N ARG A 368 -10.01 20.90 -6.19
CA ARG A 368 -9.56 21.99 -7.06
C ARG A 368 -10.37 23.28 -6.82
N SER A 369 -11.65 23.19 -6.45
CA SER A 369 -12.46 24.37 -6.14
C SER A 369 -12.02 25.03 -4.83
N ILE A 370 -11.66 24.25 -3.83
CA ILE A 370 -11.11 24.75 -2.56
C ILE A 370 -9.75 25.40 -2.80
N GLU A 371 -8.89 24.72 -3.55
CA GLU A 371 -7.56 25.21 -3.90
C GLU A 371 -7.62 26.55 -4.61
N GLN A 372 -8.53 26.74 -5.56
CA GLN A 372 -8.75 28.02 -6.23
C GLN A 372 -9.21 29.11 -5.28
N GLN A 373 -10.12 28.80 -4.35
CA GLN A 373 -10.59 29.77 -3.33
C GLN A 373 -9.48 30.15 -2.35
N ASN A 374 -8.53 29.25 -2.09
CA ASN A 374 -7.34 29.49 -1.26
C ASN A 374 -6.23 30.23 -2.02
N GLY A 375 -6.44 30.64 -3.26
CA GLY A 375 -5.48 31.40 -4.07
C GLY A 375 -4.57 30.56 -4.94
N SER A 376 -4.94 29.33 -5.28
CA SER A 376 -4.21 28.40 -6.17
C SER A 376 -2.75 28.18 -5.75
N PHE A 377 -2.52 27.98 -4.46
CA PHE A 377 -1.17 27.81 -3.89
C PHE A 377 -0.78 26.37 -3.62
N ASP A 378 -1.75 25.45 -3.57
CA ASP A 378 -1.53 24.06 -3.20
C ASP A 378 -1.27 23.17 -4.43
N ASN A 379 -0.62 22.03 -4.21
CA ASN A 379 -0.33 21.08 -5.28
C ASN A 379 -1.52 20.11 -5.45
N SER A 380 -2.27 20.28 -6.52
CA SER A 380 -3.47 19.50 -6.82
C SER A 380 -3.26 18.58 -8.02
N LEU A 381 -3.50 17.29 -7.81
CA LEU A 381 -3.42 16.26 -8.84
C LEU A 381 -4.81 15.67 -9.10
N ILE A 382 -5.11 15.40 -10.36
CA ILE A 382 -6.30 14.63 -10.77
C ILE A 382 -5.88 13.38 -11.53
N GLY A 383 -6.73 12.37 -11.54
CA GLY A 383 -6.41 11.14 -12.25
C GLY A 383 -7.62 10.32 -12.67
N LEU A 384 -7.36 9.48 -13.63
CA LEU A 384 -8.31 8.48 -14.12
C LEU A 384 -7.63 7.12 -14.05
N ASP A 385 -8.33 6.10 -13.60
CA ASP A 385 -7.84 4.73 -13.67
C ASP A 385 -8.91 3.77 -14.18
N PHE A 386 -8.47 2.65 -14.70
CA PHE A 386 -9.35 1.56 -15.07
C PHE A 386 -8.77 0.20 -14.68
N LYS A 387 -9.68 -0.77 -14.53
CA LYS A 387 -9.36 -2.19 -14.38
C LYS A 387 -10.41 -3.00 -15.13
N ALA A 388 -9.96 -3.94 -15.96
CA ALA A 388 -10.82 -4.79 -16.78
C ALA A 388 -10.38 -6.26 -16.70
N ASN A 389 -11.28 -7.15 -16.29
CA ASN A 389 -11.07 -8.60 -16.28
C ASN A 389 -11.60 -9.23 -17.56
N ALA A 390 -10.83 -10.10 -18.21
CA ALA A 390 -11.18 -10.73 -19.46
C ALA A 390 -10.87 -12.24 -19.46
N ALA A 391 -11.74 -13.03 -20.10
CA ALA A 391 -11.56 -14.46 -20.36
C ALA A 391 -11.21 -15.32 -19.13
N LYS A 392 -11.53 -14.88 -17.89
CA LYS A 392 -11.17 -15.56 -16.62
C LYS A 392 -9.66 -15.80 -16.45
N ARG A 393 -8.82 -15.10 -17.22
CA ARG A 393 -7.34 -15.26 -17.26
C ARG A 393 -6.58 -13.97 -17.32
N PHE A 394 -7.18 -12.88 -17.80
CA PHE A 394 -6.50 -11.61 -17.99
C PHE A 394 -7.12 -10.52 -17.14
N GLN A 395 -6.27 -9.63 -16.65
CA GLN A 395 -6.65 -8.35 -16.07
C GLN A 395 -5.82 -7.25 -16.72
N PHE A 396 -6.47 -6.28 -17.32
CA PHE A 396 -5.85 -5.06 -17.82
C PHE A 396 -6.13 -3.92 -16.85
N TYR A 397 -5.15 -3.06 -16.66
CA TYR A 397 -5.27 -1.91 -15.77
C TYR A 397 -4.43 -0.75 -16.27
N GLY A 398 -4.77 0.45 -15.80
CA GLY A 398 -3.98 1.63 -16.11
C GLY A 398 -4.36 2.80 -15.22
N GLN A 399 -3.46 3.78 -15.18
CA GLN A 399 -3.62 5.06 -14.48
C GLN A 399 -3.15 6.20 -15.39
N LEU A 400 -3.87 7.30 -15.36
CA LEU A 400 -3.48 8.59 -15.90
C LEU A 400 -3.48 9.59 -14.74
N THR A 401 -2.37 10.21 -14.45
CA THR A 401 -2.27 11.32 -13.51
C THR A 401 -1.96 12.61 -14.25
N LEU A 402 -2.64 13.68 -13.88
CA LEU A 402 -2.45 15.04 -14.39
C LEU A 402 -2.19 15.95 -13.19
N ASP A 403 -1.07 16.65 -13.22
CA ASP A 403 -0.68 17.65 -12.23
C ASP A 403 -1.00 19.04 -12.80
N GLU A 404 -0.30 19.44 -13.86
CA GLU A 404 -0.59 20.64 -14.65
C GLU A 404 -0.50 20.30 -16.15
N PHE A 405 -1.34 20.90 -16.98
CA PHE A 405 -1.22 20.75 -18.43
C PHE A 405 -1.92 21.88 -19.19
N LEU A 406 -1.40 22.17 -20.37
CA LEU A 406 -2.03 23.04 -21.34
C LEU A 406 -2.06 22.32 -22.70
N LEU A 407 -3.27 22.12 -23.23
CA LEU A 407 -3.47 21.30 -24.43
C LEU A 407 -2.79 21.89 -25.67
N SER A 408 -2.74 23.22 -25.80
CA SER A 408 -2.00 23.92 -26.86
C SER A 408 -0.50 23.56 -26.85
N GLU A 409 0.13 23.60 -25.67
CA GLU A 409 1.55 23.27 -25.50
C GLU A 409 1.85 21.77 -25.71
N ILE A 410 0.86 20.88 -25.41
CA ILE A 410 0.98 19.46 -25.76
C ILE A 410 1.01 19.29 -27.27
N LYS A 411 0.13 19.99 -28.01
CA LYS A 411 0.05 19.92 -29.48
C LYS A 411 1.30 20.49 -30.16
N GLU A 412 1.86 21.59 -29.62
CA GLU A 412 3.08 22.19 -30.14
C GLU A 412 4.33 21.33 -29.90
N ASN A 413 4.30 20.41 -28.93
CA ASN A 413 5.35 19.43 -28.62
C ASN A 413 6.76 20.06 -28.42
N ARG A 414 6.82 21.30 -27.94
CA ARG A 414 8.09 22.01 -27.66
C ARG A 414 8.77 21.57 -26.37
N GLY A 415 8.16 20.66 -25.62
CA GLY A 415 8.68 20.21 -24.33
C GLY A 415 8.46 21.24 -23.22
N TRP A 416 7.30 21.88 -23.17
CA TRP A 416 6.96 22.83 -22.11
C TRP A 416 6.99 22.17 -20.73
N TRP A 417 7.67 22.80 -19.79
CA TRP A 417 7.96 22.24 -18.47
C TRP A 417 6.70 21.91 -17.65
N ALA A 418 5.65 22.75 -17.74
CA ALA A 418 4.44 22.61 -16.95
C ALA A 418 3.43 21.62 -17.55
N ASN A 419 3.73 20.93 -18.65
CA ASN A 419 2.97 19.76 -19.06
C ASN A 419 3.37 18.54 -18.22
N LYS A 420 2.79 18.42 -17.03
CA LYS A 420 3.10 17.43 -16.00
C LYS A 420 2.02 16.34 -15.98
N TRP A 421 2.40 15.15 -16.39
CA TRP A 421 1.50 14.01 -16.41
C TRP A 421 2.25 12.69 -16.32
N GLY A 422 1.55 11.65 -15.90
CA GLY A 422 2.05 10.28 -15.89
C GLY A 422 1.01 9.30 -16.42
N ILE A 423 1.47 8.24 -17.10
CA ILE A 423 0.65 7.14 -17.62
C ILE A 423 1.23 5.82 -17.15
N GLN A 424 0.37 4.95 -16.64
CA GLN A 424 0.65 3.55 -16.37
C GLN A 424 -0.31 2.70 -17.19
N LEU A 425 0.21 1.64 -17.82
CA LEU A 425 -0.56 0.59 -18.45
C LEU A 425 0.02 -0.77 -18.07
N GLY A 426 -0.83 -1.71 -17.74
CA GLY A 426 -0.38 -3.04 -17.36
C GLY A 426 -1.39 -4.14 -17.69
N ALA A 427 -0.88 -5.36 -17.69
CA ALA A 427 -1.65 -6.58 -17.91
C ALA A 427 -1.15 -7.70 -16.99
N LYS A 428 -2.09 -8.49 -16.47
CA LYS A 428 -1.82 -9.74 -15.75
C LYS A 428 -2.43 -10.89 -16.53
N TYR A 429 -1.70 -11.99 -16.63
CA TYR A 429 -2.12 -13.23 -17.28
C TYR A 429 -1.88 -14.38 -16.31
N ILE A 430 -2.96 -14.91 -15.71
CA ILE A 430 -2.90 -16.03 -14.78
C ILE A 430 -3.05 -17.37 -15.50
N ASP A 431 -2.45 -18.42 -14.93
CA ASP A 431 -2.35 -19.75 -15.54
C ASP A 431 -1.87 -19.66 -17.00
N ALA A 432 -0.80 -18.88 -17.19
CA ALA A 432 -0.26 -18.48 -18.47
C ALA A 432 0.11 -19.72 -19.31
N PHE A 433 -0.26 -19.67 -20.61
CA PHE A 433 -0.02 -20.74 -21.58
C PHE A 433 -0.62 -22.10 -21.17
N GLY A 434 -1.61 -22.11 -20.24
CA GLY A 434 -2.20 -23.33 -19.71
C GLY A 434 -1.41 -23.97 -18.56
N ILE A 435 -0.27 -23.39 -18.15
CA ILE A 435 0.52 -23.84 -17.02
C ILE A 435 -0.14 -23.34 -15.73
N LYS A 436 -0.72 -24.26 -14.96
CA LYS A 436 -1.41 -23.92 -13.71
C LYS A 436 -0.47 -23.22 -12.75
N ASN A 437 -0.95 -22.13 -12.15
CA ASN A 437 -0.25 -21.30 -11.16
C ASN A 437 1.02 -20.60 -11.68
N LEU A 438 1.18 -20.47 -13.00
CA LEU A 438 2.13 -19.54 -13.62
C LEU A 438 1.40 -18.23 -13.94
N ASP A 439 1.77 -17.16 -13.28
CA ASP A 439 1.21 -15.83 -13.47
C ASP A 439 2.26 -14.89 -14.04
N LEU A 440 1.89 -14.20 -15.10
CA LEU A 440 2.71 -13.20 -15.75
C LEU A 440 2.08 -11.82 -15.56
N GLN A 441 2.91 -10.83 -15.33
CA GLN A 441 2.51 -9.42 -15.27
C GLN A 441 3.49 -8.59 -16.08
N VAL A 442 2.97 -7.68 -16.89
CA VAL A 442 3.74 -6.64 -17.57
C VAL A 442 3.15 -5.29 -17.20
N GLU A 443 4.02 -4.30 -16.98
CA GLU A 443 3.63 -2.94 -16.63
C GLU A 443 4.56 -1.94 -17.27
N HIS A 444 4.00 -0.90 -17.87
CA HIS A 444 4.73 0.23 -18.42
C HIS A 444 4.32 1.51 -17.71
N ASN A 445 5.32 2.23 -17.17
CA ASN A 445 5.16 3.51 -16.50
C ASN A 445 5.92 4.59 -17.28
N ARG A 446 5.29 5.74 -17.43
CA ARG A 446 5.89 6.90 -18.09
C ARG A 446 5.45 8.16 -17.39
N VAL A 447 6.42 8.94 -16.86
CA VAL A 447 6.15 10.16 -16.11
C VAL A 447 7.01 11.29 -16.67
N ARG A 448 6.38 12.42 -16.95
CA ARG A 448 7.02 13.60 -17.50
C ARG A 448 7.91 14.29 -16.46
N PRO A 449 8.89 15.12 -16.94
CA PRO A 449 9.64 16.04 -16.10
C PRO A 449 8.72 16.91 -15.22
N PHE A 450 9.15 17.20 -13.99
CA PHE A 450 8.49 18.05 -13.00
C PHE A 450 7.14 17.56 -12.48
N THR A 451 6.58 16.46 -12.98
CA THR A 451 5.37 15.85 -12.40
C THR A 451 5.61 15.58 -10.91
N TYR A 452 4.64 15.89 -10.05
CA TYR A 452 4.70 15.81 -8.58
C TYR A 452 5.51 16.91 -7.87
N SER A 453 6.28 17.73 -8.60
CA SER A 453 7.01 18.86 -8.03
C SER A 453 6.17 20.14 -8.07
N HIS A 454 6.37 21.01 -7.09
CA HIS A 454 5.65 22.27 -6.97
C HIS A 454 6.63 23.45 -6.79
N ARG A 455 6.17 24.68 -7.01
CA ARG A 455 6.95 25.90 -6.75
C ARG A 455 7.35 26.07 -5.29
N ASP A 456 6.47 25.62 -4.38
CA ASP A 456 6.76 25.47 -2.95
C ASP A 456 7.12 24.01 -2.69
N SER A 457 8.35 23.74 -2.25
CA SER A 457 8.84 22.39 -1.99
C SER A 457 8.07 21.69 -0.87
N VAL A 458 7.39 22.44 0.02
CA VAL A 458 6.50 21.84 1.04
C VAL A 458 5.33 21.12 0.38
N ALA A 459 4.77 21.69 -0.70
CA ALA A 459 3.63 21.11 -1.40
C ALA A 459 3.99 20.01 -2.43
N ASN A 460 5.26 19.64 -2.59
CA ASN A 460 5.66 18.50 -3.42
C ASN A 460 4.98 17.21 -2.98
N PHE A 461 4.68 16.31 -3.92
CA PHE A 461 4.00 15.02 -3.66
C PHE A 461 4.97 13.98 -3.07
N THR A 462 5.43 14.26 -1.85
CA THR A 462 6.48 13.51 -1.14
C THR A 462 6.13 13.35 0.33
N HIS A 463 6.73 12.35 0.97
CA HIS A 463 6.65 12.11 2.41
C HIS A 463 7.98 11.59 2.92
N TYR A 464 8.52 12.22 3.96
CA TYR A 464 9.74 11.78 4.64
C TYR A 464 10.91 11.51 3.68
N ASN A 465 11.27 12.48 2.84
CA ASN A 465 12.31 12.39 1.81
C ASN A 465 12.11 11.28 0.75
N GLN A 466 10.88 10.80 0.58
CA GLN A 466 10.53 9.77 -0.38
C GLN A 466 9.30 10.16 -1.22
N PRO A 467 9.21 9.73 -2.49
CA PRO A 467 8.03 9.96 -3.32
C PRO A 467 6.79 9.26 -2.74
N LEU A 468 5.63 9.92 -2.78
CA LEU A 468 4.33 9.30 -2.41
C LEU A 468 3.78 8.40 -3.50
N ALA A 469 4.11 8.64 -4.77
CA ALA A 469 3.68 7.84 -5.90
C ALA A 469 4.78 6.86 -6.34
N HIS A 470 5.36 7.05 -7.50
CA HIS A 470 6.36 6.15 -8.07
C HIS A 470 7.74 6.35 -7.44
N PRO A 471 8.51 5.28 -7.12
CA PRO A 471 9.84 5.38 -6.50
C PRO A 471 10.83 6.27 -7.25
N LEU A 472 10.78 6.28 -8.57
CA LEU A 472 11.65 7.11 -9.41
C LEU A 472 11.27 8.60 -9.44
N GLY A 473 10.15 9.01 -8.83
CA GLY A 473 9.65 10.38 -8.91
C GLY A 473 9.17 10.73 -10.31
N ALA A 474 9.93 11.49 -11.08
CA ALA A 474 9.53 11.99 -12.40
C ALA A 474 10.65 11.84 -13.45
N ASN A 475 10.37 12.28 -14.68
CA ASN A 475 11.29 12.29 -15.82
C ASN A 475 11.82 10.90 -16.20
N PHE A 476 10.95 9.90 -16.29
CA PHE A 476 11.35 8.52 -16.61
C PHE A 476 10.34 7.79 -17.50
N LYS A 477 10.82 6.69 -18.08
CA LYS A 477 10.02 5.60 -18.64
C LYS A 477 10.55 4.27 -18.11
N GLU A 478 9.65 3.39 -17.69
CA GLU A 478 9.94 2.12 -17.06
C GLU A 478 9.11 1.01 -17.71
N LEU A 479 9.68 -0.17 -17.85
CA LEU A 479 9.01 -1.40 -18.21
C LEU A 479 9.34 -2.46 -17.16
N ILE A 480 8.30 -3.09 -16.60
CA ILE A 480 8.39 -4.14 -15.59
C ILE A 480 7.80 -5.43 -16.16
N GLY A 481 8.50 -6.54 -15.99
CA GLY A 481 8.01 -7.89 -16.22
C GLY A 481 8.11 -8.70 -14.94
N ILE A 482 7.04 -9.39 -14.54
CA ILE A 482 7.02 -10.27 -13.36
C ILE A 482 6.44 -11.61 -13.77
N ALA A 483 7.14 -12.69 -13.40
CA ALA A 483 6.65 -14.05 -13.49
C ALA A 483 6.60 -14.66 -12.09
N ARG A 484 5.42 -15.15 -11.68
CA ARG A 484 5.22 -15.86 -10.42
C ARG A 484 4.78 -17.27 -10.74
N TYR A 485 5.48 -18.25 -10.21
CA TYR A 485 5.17 -19.66 -10.41
C TYR A 485 5.09 -20.40 -9.09
N GLN A 486 3.97 -21.04 -8.83
CA GLN A 486 3.76 -21.87 -7.64
C GLN A 486 3.49 -23.33 -8.07
N PRO A 487 4.56 -24.13 -8.35
CA PRO A 487 4.40 -25.50 -8.83
C PRO A 487 3.76 -26.45 -7.80
N ILE A 488 4.02 -26.20 -6.54
CA ILE A 488 3.44 -26.94 -5.40
C ILE A 488 3.01 -25.95 -4.30
N PRO A 489 2.11 -26.35 -3.40
CA PRO A 489 1.50 -25.46 -2.39
C PRO A 489 2.48 -24.61 -1.58
N LYS A 490 3.66 -25.13 -1.27
CA LYS A 490 4.62 -24.48 -0.37
C LYS A 490 5.77 -23.77 -1.07
N LEU A 491 5.90 -23.91 -2.40
CA LEU A 491 7.03 -23.36 -3.14
C LEU A 491 6.54 -22.26 -4.09
N MET A 492 7.04 -21.05 -3.88
CA MET A 492 6.82 -19.89 -4.75
C MET A 492 8.14 -19.46 -5.38
N ILE A 493 8.16 -19.34 -6.70
CA ILE A 493 9.26 -18.81 -7.48
C ILE A 493 8.79 -17.50 -8.11
N THR A 494 9.54 -16.42 -7.92
CA THR A 494 9.24 -15.11 -8.50
C THR A 494 10.46 -14.61 -9.26
N ALA A 495 10.30 -14.35 -10.55
CA ALA A 495 11.28 -13.66 -11.37
C ALA A 495 10.74 -12.26 -11.71
N LYS A 496 11.59 -11.24 -11.62
CA LYS A 496 11.23 -9.86 -11.95
C LYS A 496 12.34 -9.24 -12.80
N GLY A 497 11.95 -8.55 -13.86
CA GLY A 497 12.84 -7.74 -14.68
C GLY A 497 12.30 -6.31 -14.77
N ILE A 498 13.15 -5.32 -14.60
CA ILE A 498 12.82 -3.91 -14.72
C ILE A 498 13.86 -3.25 -15.61
N VAL A 499 13.39 -2.49 -16.59
CA VAL A 499 14.25 -1.66 -17.43
C VAL A 499 13.69 -0.24 -17.39
N TYR A 500 14.51 0.72 -17.02
CA TYR A 500 14.08 2.11 -17.08
C TYR A 500 15.17 3.04 -17.60
N THR A 501 14.69 4.16 -18.16
CA THR A 501 15.51 5.34 -18.49
C THR A 501 14.98 6.52 -17.71
N GLN A 502 15.85 7.22 -17.00
CA GLN A 502 15.55 8.45 -16.28
C GLN A 502 16.50 9.55 -16.69
N GLY A 503 15.98 10.75 -16.91
CA GLY A 503 16.80 11.94 -17.07
C GLY A 503 17.07 12.56 -15.70
N ARG A 504 18.26 12.35 -15.15
CA ARG A 504 18.64 12.91 -13.83
C ARG A 504 19.01 14.38 -13.93
N ASP A 505 18.79 15.09 -12.83
CA ASP A 505 19.21 16.48 -12.67
C ASP A 505 20.74 16.57 -12.63
N SER A 506 21.29 17.68 -13.15
CA SER A 506 22.70 17.98 -13.03
C SER A 506 22.97 18.81 -11.77
N SER A 507 24.25 19.04 -11.46
CA SER A 507 24.62 19.95 -10.37
C SER A 507 24.21 21.42 -10.64
N ALA A 508 24.02 21.78 -11.92
CA ALA A 508 23.75 23.16 -12.34
C ALA A 508 22.25 23.42 -12.65
N ALA A 509 21.46 22.40 -12.99
CA ALA A 509 20.08 22.58 -13.43
C ALA A 509 19.21 21.38 -13.12
N SER A 510 17.96 21.64 -12.72
CA SER A 510 16.93 20.60 -12.59
C SER A 510 16.30 20.33 -13.96
N TYR A 511 16.25 19.04 -14.29
CA TYR A 511 15.52 18.50 -15.43
C TYR A 511 14.21 17.83 -14.98
N GLY A 512 13.79 18.07 -13.73
CA GLY A 512 12.52 17.66 -13.16
C GLY A 512 12.45 16.18 -12.78
N SER A 513 13.58 15.52 -12.51
CA SER A 513 13.58 14.18 -11.93
C SER A 513 13.52 14.21 -10.41
N ASN A 514 14.21 15.17 -9.79
CA ASN A 514 14.20 15.38 -8.35
C ASN A 514 12.96 16.18 -7.93
N ILE A 515 11.89 15.49 -7.61
CA ILE A 515 10.61 16.09 -7.21
C ILE A 515 10.64 16.81 -5.85
N PHE A 516 11.77 16.79 -5.14
CA PHE A 516 11.96 17.52 -3.88
C PHE A 516 12.39 18.98 -4.10
N LEU A 517 12.85 19.30 -5.30
CA LEU A 517 13.24 20.66 -5.66
C LEU A 517 12.04 21.45 -6.18
N PRO A 518 12.01 22.79 -5.91
CA PRO A 518 11.06 23.69 -6.53
C PRO A 518 11.17 23.67 -8.05
N ASN A 519 10.04 23.78 -8.75
CA ASN A 519 10.00 23.80 -10.22
C ASN A 519 10.12 25.23 -10.83
N VAL A 520 10.74 26.14 -10.10
CA VAL A 520 10.93 27.56 -10.48
C VAL A 520 12.43 27.92 -10.52
N PRO A 521 12.81 29.03 -11.17
CA PRO A 521 14.18 29.52 -11.08
C PRO A 521 14.63 29.77 -9.63
N PRO A 522 15.89 29.54 -9.28
CA PRO A 522 17.01 29.17 -10.17
C PRO A 522 17.12 27.68 -10.48
N TYR A 523 16.29 26.81 -9.88
CA TYR A 523 16.36 25.35 -10.07
C TYR A 523 16.02 24.96 -11.52
N ARG A 524 14.89 25.42 -12.03
CA ARG A 524 14.52 25.29 -13.45
C ARG A 524 15.07 26.48 -14.24
N THR A 525 15.85 26.21 -15.27
CA THR A 525 16.52 27.24 -16.06
C THR A 525 15.78 27.63 -17.34
N GLU A 526 15.07 26.67 -17.96
CA GLU A 526 14.41 26.84 -19.25
C GLU A 526 12.89 26.74 -19.14
N THR A 527 12.18 27.23 -20.15
CA THR A 527 10.72 27.09 -20.29
C THR A 527 10.35 25.90 -21.16
N TYR A 528 11.17 25.58 -22.15
CA TYR A 528 10.94 24.51 -23.14
C TYR A 528 12.09 23.50 -23.18
N GLY A 529 11.96 22.45 -24.01
CA GLY A 529 13.02 21.47 -24.20
C GLY A 529 13.00 20.30 -23.20
N TYR A 530 12.04 20.27 -22.27
CA TYR A 530 11.93 19.19 -21.28
C TYR A 530 11.16 17.99 -21.85
N ASN A 531 11.92 16.99 -22.29
CA ASN A 531 11.39 15.71 -22.73
C ASN A 531 11.78 14.61 -21.73
N ILE A 532 11.06 13.49 -21.75
CA ILE A 532 11.39 12.37 -20.88
C ILE A 532 12.79 11.85 -21.22
N GLY A 533 13.66 11.83 -20.22
CA GLY A 533 15.07 11.49 -20.37
C GLY A 533 16.01 12.69 -20.62
N SER A 534 15.49 13.94 -20.59
CA SER A 534 16.31 15.15 -20.60
C SER A 534 17.17 15.25 -19.34
N GLY A 535 18.37 15.83 -19.47
CA GLY A 535 19.37 15.87 -18.42
C GLY A 535 20.38 14.72 -18.52
N TRP A 536 20.92 14.28 -17.41
CA TRP A 536 21.85 13.16 -17.38
C TRP A 536 21.11 11.84 -17.58
N LYS A 537 21.10 11.37 -18.81
CA LYS A 537 20.36 10.17 -19.21
C LYS A 537 20.96 8.91 -18.56
N THR A 538 20.25 8.37 -17.60
CA THR A 538 20.61 7.16 -16.86
C THR A 538 19.72 6.01 -17.31
N ASN A 539 20.33 4.89 -17.71
CA ASN A 539 19.65 3.64 -18.02
C ASN A 539 19.92 2.65 -16.90
N VAL A 540 18.89 1.94 -16.46
CA VAL A 540 19.00 0.90 -15.46
C VAL A 540 18.32 -0.37 -15.95
N ILE A 541 18.99 -1.50 -15.73
CA ILE A 541 18.46 -2.84 -15.89
C ILE A 541 18.54 -3.50 -14.52
N TYR A 542 17.41 -3.98 -14.04
CA TYR A 542 17.29 -4.74 -12.80
C TYR A 542 16.67 -6.10 -13.10
N ALA A 543 17.23 -7.16 -12.54
CA ALA A 543 16.68 -8.50 -12.60
C ALA A 543 16.76 -9.17 -11.23
N SER A 544 15.73 -9.85 -10.82
CA SER A 544 15.74 -10.64 -9.59
C SER A 544 15.07 -12.00 -9.78
N LEU A 545 15.58 -12.98 -9.08
CA LEU A 545 14.97 -14.30 -8.93
C LEU A 545 14.88 -14.61 -7.44
N LEU A 546 13.68 -15.00 -7.00
CA LEU A 546 13.40 -15.37 -5.64
C LEU A 546 12.76 -16.74 -5.60
N VAL A 547 13.28 -17.62 -4.77
CA VAL A 547 12.72 -18.92 -4.42
C VAL A 547 12.33 -18.88 -2.96
N SER A 548 11.07 -19.05 -2.64
CA SER A 548 10.51 -18.98 -1.29
C SER A 548 9.78 -20.29 -0.96
N TYR A 549 10.24 -21.01 0.03
CA TYR A 549 9.63 -22.25 0.50
C TYR A 549 8.97 -22.05 1.86
N GLU A 550 7.67 -22.26 1.95
CA GLU A 550 6.90 -22.17 3.19
C GLU A 550 7.06 -23.45 4.02
N PHE A 551 8.05 -23.46 4.91
CA PHE A 551 8.35 -24.63 5.75
C PHE A 551 7.21 -24.93 6.74
N ARG A 552 6.70 -23.89 7.42
CA ARG A 552 5.48 -23.88 8.24
C ARG A 552 4.63 -22.70 7.82
N GLN A 553 3.38 -22.66 8.27
CA GLN A 553 2.48 -21.55 7.99
C GLN A 553 3.16 -20.21 8.34
N ASN A 554 3.29 -19.33 7.33
CA ASN A 554 3.95 -18.02 7.41
C ASN A 554 5.45 -18.02 7.75
N LEU A 555 6.11 -19.18 7.80
CA LEU A 555 7.55 -19.32 7.99
C LEU A 555 8.21 -19.76 6.68
N PHE A 556 9.01 -18.88 6.11
CA PHE A 556 9.63 -19.06 4.80
C PHE A 556 11.15 -19.18 4.89
N LEU A 557 11.70 -20.11 4.12
CA LEU A 557 13.12 -20.14 3.75
C LEU A 557 13.22 -19.54 2.36
N GLU A 558 14.11 -18.57 2.18
CA GLU A 558 14.18 -17.77 0.97
C GLU A 558 15.59 -17.70 0.42
N LEU A 559 15.71 -17.94 -0.89
CA LEU A 559 16.92 -17.72 -1.67
C LEU A 559 16.61 -16.66 -2.72
N SER A 560 17.45 -15.65 -2.84
CA SER A 560 17.31 -14.67 -3.91
C SER A 560 18.63 -14.31 -4.57
N ALA A 561 18.53 -13.97 -5.85
CA ALA A 561 19.61 -13.39 -6.62
C ALA A 561 19.11 -12.10 -7.25
N VAL A 562 19.89 -11.03 -7.16
CA VAL A 562 19.60 -9.72 -7.75
C VAL A 562 20.78 -9.28 -8.60
N GLY A 563 20.51 -8.89 -9.84
CA GLY A 563 21.44 -8.23 -10.73
C GLY A 563 20.93 -6.84 -11.09
N ARG A 564 21.74 -5.79 -10.93
CA ARG A 564 21.40 -4.42 -11.28
C ARG A 564 22.57 -3.75 -12.00
N LYS A 565 22.29 -3.18 -13.17
CA LYS A 565 23.26 -2.42 -13.96
C LYS A 565 22.71 -1.02 -14.18
N GLN A 566 23.52 -0.01 -13.81
CA GLN A 566 23.21 1.39 -14.04
C GLN A 566 24.31 2.03 -14.90
N GLU A 567 23.91 2.68 -15.98
CA GLU A 567 24.81 3.43 -16.87
C GLU A 567 24.27 4.85 -17.06
N THR A 568 25.13 5.85 -16.86
CA THR A 568 24.82 7.26 -17.12
C THR A 568 25.69 7.76 -18.27
N LYS A 569 25.05 8.14 -19.39
CA LYS A 569 25.77 8.41 -20.65
C LYS A 569 26.43 9.78 -20.75
N THR A 570 26.01 10.76 -19.93
CA THR A 570 26.36 12.18 -20.13
C THR A 570 26.92 12.87 -18.90
N ALA A 571 27.25 12.11 -17.84
CA ALA A 571 27.76 12.66 -16.60
C ALA A 571 29.04 11.97 -16.15
N PRO A 572 29.82 12.61 -15.28
CA PRO A 572 30.98 11.99 -14.62
C PRO A 572 30.55 11.00 -13.50
N ILE A 573 29.40 10.32 -13.68
CA ILE A 573 28.89 9.31 -12.75
C ILE A 573 29.34 7.94 -13.25
N ALA A 574 30.11 7.23 -12.45
CA ALA A 574 30.56 5.88 -12.78
C ALA A 574 29.37 4.92 -12.98
N SER A 575 29.52 4.02 -13.94
CA SER A 575 28.60 2.88 -14.10
C SER A 575 28.65 2.00 -12.86
N GLN A 576 27.49 1.56 -12.37
CA GLN A 576 27.38 0.71 -11.20
C GLN A 576 26.80 -0.64 -11.61
N ASN A 577 27.51 -1.71 -11.29
CA ASN A 577 27.05 -3.09 -11.44
C ASN A 577 26.93 -3.72 -10.05
N THR A 578 25.77 -4.26 -9.75
CA THR A 578 25.48 -4.93 -8.49
C THR A 578 24.99 -6.33 -8.77
N THR A 579 25.59 -7.32 -8.14
CA THR A 579 25.09 -8.71 -8.13
C THR A 579 25.07 -9.16 -6.68
N VAL A 580 23.90 -9.52 -6.18
CA VAL A 580 23.68 -9.90 -4.78
C VAL A 580 23.03 -11.26 -4.70
N PHE A 581 23.55 -12.12 -3.85
CA PHE A 581 22.94 -13.40 -3.47
C PHE A 581 22.53 -13.32 -2.00
N THR A 582 21.32 -13.75 -1.69
CA THR A 582 20.76 -13.69 -0.33
C THR A 582 20.18 -15.03 0.06
N LEU A 583 20.47 -15.48 1.28
CA LEU A 583 19.80 -16.56 1.99
C LEU A 583 19.13 -15.98 3.23
N GLY A 584 17.86 -16.29 3.45
CA GLY A 584 17.13 -15.74 4.58
C GLY A 584 15.99 -16.62 5.07
N VAL A 585 15.56 -16.30 6.29
CA VAL A 585 14.35 -16.84 6.94
C VAL A 585 13.44 -15.68 7.27
N ARG A 586 12.15 -15.82 6.93
CA ARG A 586 11.14 -14.80 7.17
C ARG A 586 9.91 -15.43 7.83
N TRP A 587 9.46 -14.86 8.95
CA TRP A 587 8.33 -15.35 9.71
C TRP A 587 7.33 -14.24 10.04
N ASN A 588 6.08 -14.42 9.62
CA ASN A 588 4.97 -13.47 9.80
C ASN A 588 5.26 -12.03 9.32
N MET A 589 6.29 -11.84 8.53
CA MET A 589 6.66 -10.55 7.96
C MET A 589 6.23 -10.46 6.51
N HIS A 590 5.68 -9.33 6.09
CA HIS A 590 5.50 -9.01 4.68
C HIS A 590 6.86 -8.76 4.02
N ARG A 591 6.95 -9.03 2.71
CA ARG A 591 8.20 -8.85 1.97
C ARG A 591 8.47 -7.37 1.72
N ARG A 592 9.72 -6.96 1.91
CA ARG A 592 10.28 -5.69 1.44
C ARG A 592 11.19 -5.96 0.24
N GLU A 593 11.16 -5.11 -0.75
CA GLU A 593 11.98 -5.21 -1.96
C GLU A 593 12.52 -3.83 -2.33
N PHE A 594 13.78 -3.78 -2.76
CA PHE A 594 14.45 -2.57 -3.25
C PHE A 594 14.71 -2.74 -4.75
N ASP A 595 13.71 -2.47 -5.56
CA ASP A 595 13.69 -2.74 -6.99
C ASP A 595 13.60 -1.45 -7.84
N PHE A 596 14.35 -0.41 -7.46
CA PHE A 596 14.43 0.89 -8.11
C PHE A 596 15.81 1.23 -8.66
#